data_477f0f5d1ca22da43bb67a8772cacaa3
#
_entry.id   477f0f5d1ca22da43bb67a8772cacaa3
#
_cell.length_a   1.000
_cell.length_b   1.000
_cell.length_c   1.000
_cell.angle_alpha   90.00
_cell.angle_beta   90.00
_cell.angle_gamma   90.00
#
_symmetry.space_group_name_H-M   'P 1'
#
loop_
_entity.id
_entity.type
_entity.pdbx_description
1 polymer ?
#
loop_
_entity_poly.entity_id
_entity_poly.type
_entity_poly.pdbx_seq_one_letter_code
_entity_poly.pdbx_strand_id
1 'polypeptide(L)'
;MLIIPVLLVFVLLFIVYNRVRLPVNVNSLINEIKKEELPEFVTGKTGFANNNDIKIAYEILDSKKPNGETIVLINGLGQSRLVWPTYFYQPFLDQGYNIIIFDNRGLGESDWIMDWTKENSYSLEDMATDAIAVLDALNITQAHFVGMSMGGMISQRIAISYPTRILTLTSVMSAGFYGDPDLVSVSKTFYANIIGVTLLYASKLKTDAQKMKFDLSKQRLLKGKGDYKIDNKKILQKAYYEIIKRKGFNSKVSDQHSLAIKISGSRYEELKNIKTPSMVIHGINDPLIKIEHAKKYATLIPNAKTLFIKGMGHDLPEKYIPDIFKSILKIITLNSTN
;
A
#
# COMPACT_ATOMS: atom_id res chain seq x y z
N MET A 1 8.00 -46.52 -9.35
CA MET A 1 8.79 -45.41 -8.76
C MET A 1 8.21 -43.99 -8.99
N LEU A 2 7.18 -43.80 -9.84
CA LEU A 2 6.53 -42.49 -10.13
C LEU A 2 5.39 -42.12 -9.17
N ILE A 3 4.85 -43.06 -8.38
CA ILE A 3 3.65 -42.85 -7.54
C ILE A 3 3.94 -41.92 -6.34
N ILE A 4 5.10 -42.03 -5.69
CA ILE A 4 5.47 -41.25 -4.52
C ILE A 4 5.59 -39.76 -4.84
N PRO A 5 6.31 -39.32 -5.90
CA PRO A 5 6.38 -37.88 -6.24
C PRO A 5 5.02 -37.31 -6.65
N VAL A 6 4.16 -38.07 -7.31
CA VAL A 6 2.80 -37.64 -7.67
C VAL A 6 1.94 -37.41 -6.42
N LEU A 7 1.98 -38.32 -5.45
CA LEU A 7 1.26 -38.20 -4.19
C LEU A 7 1.74 -36.97 -3.39
N LEU A 8 3.05 -36.70 -3.36
CA LEU A 8 3.63 -35.51 -2.70
C LEU A 8 3.13 -34.21 -3.34
N VAL A 9 3.03 -34.15 -4.66
CA VAL A 9 2.49 -32.98 -5.37
C VAL A 9 1.03 -32.74 -4.98
N PHE A 10 0.18 -33.78 -4.95
CA PHE A 10 -1.22 -33.65 -4.52
C PHE A 10 -1.35 -33.18 -3.07
N VAL A 11 -0.52 -33.71 -2.18
CA VAL A 11 -0.49 -33.28 -0.76
C VAL A 11 -0.10 -31.79 -0.66
N LEU A 12 0.93 -31.35 -1.40
CA LEU A 12 1.33 -29.95 -1.42
C LEU A 12 0.23 -29.03 -1.98
N LEU A 13 -0.41 -29.42 -3.08
CA LEU A 13 -1.53 -28.67 -3.65
C LEU A 13 -2.71 -28.59 -2.68
N PHE A 14 -3.03 -29.68 -1.98
CA PHE A 14 -4.07 -29.71 -0.95
C PHE A 14 -3.74 -28.79 0.24
N ILE A 15 -2.49 -28.78 0.70
CA ILE A 15 -2.02 -27.88 1.77
C ILE A 15 -2.15 -26.42 1.33
N VAL A 16 -1.66 -26.07 0.12
CA VAL A 16 -1.76 -24.71 -0.42
C VAL A 16 -3.23 -24.32 -0.58
N TYR A 17 -4.06 -25.17 -1.17
CA TYR A 17 -5.50 -24.93 -1.30
C TYR A 17 -6.16 -24.60 0.04
N ASN A 18 -5.93 -25.40 1.08
CA ASN A 18 -6.51 -25.16 2.40
C ASN A 18 -6.03 -23.85 3.06
N ARG A 19 -4.82 -23.37 2.72
CA ARG A 19 -4.28 -22.10 3.23
C ARG A 19 -4.87 -20.89 2.54
N VAL A 20 -5.15 -20.99 1.22
CA VAL A 20 -5.58 -19.85 0.42
C VAL A 20 -7.08 -19.84 0.10
N ARG A 21 -7.80 -20.92 0.42
CA ARG A 21 -9.26 -20.96 0.22
C ARG A 21 -9.96 -19.86 1.00
N LEU A 22 -10.93 -19.26 0.36
CA LEU A 22 -11.79 -18.27 0.98
C LEU A 22 -12.83 -18.94 1.92
N PRO A 23 -13.41 -18.18 2.86
CA PRO A 23 -14.48 -18.67 3.71
C PRO A 23 -15.66 -19.24 2.92
N VAL A 24 -16.32 -20.26 3.45
CA VAL A 24 -17.44 -20.97 2.77
C VAL A 24 -18.57 -20.02 2.39
N ASN A 25 -18.84 -19.01 3.23
CA ASN A 25 -19.91 -18.04 3.03
C ASN A 25 -19.57 -16.89 2.06
N VAL A 26 -18.38 -16.88 1.44
CA VAL A 26 -17.93 -15.77 0.60
C VAL A 26 -18.86 -15.52 -0.59
N ASN A 27 -19.44 -16.57 -1.18
CA ASN A 27 -20.39 -16.42 -2.30
C ASN A 27 -21.70 -15.77 -1.86
N SER A 28 -22.22 -16.16 -0.70
CA SER A 28 -23.41 -15.54 -0.11
C SER A 28 -23.19 -14.07 0.17
N LEU A 29 -22.02 -13.75 0.77
CA LEU A 29 -21.64 -12.39 1.10
C LEU A 29 -21.48 -11.49 -0.15
N ILE A 30 -20.91 -12.02 -1.23
CA ILE A 30 -20.83 -11.30 -2.52
C ILE A 30 -22.22 -11.03 -3.10
N ASN A 31 -23.13 -12.02 -3.04
CA ASN A 31 -24.49 -11.86 -3.53
C ASN A 31 -25.30 -10.86 -2.71
N GLU A 32 -25.07 -10.78 -1.40
CA GLU A 32 -25.63 -9.79 -0.49
C GLU A 32 -25.13 -8.39 -0.89
N ILE A 33 -23.82 -8.20 -0.96
CA ILE A 33 -23.19 -6.91 -1.30
C ILE A 33 -23.65 -6.38 -2.65
N LYS A 34 -23.87 -7.25 -3.63
CA LYS A 34 -24.36 -6.83 -4.96
C LYS A 34 -25.81 -6.33 -4.97
N LYS A 35 -26.59 -6.60 -3.92
CA LYS A 35 -27.99 -6.17 -3.78
C LYS A 35 -28.13 -4.99 -2.82
N GLU A 36 -27.14 -4.73 -1.99
CA GLU A 36 -27.14 -3.62 -1.04
C GLU A 36 -26.70 -2.31 -1.71
N GLU A 37 -27.15 -1.20 -1.16
CA GLU A 37 -26.53 0.10 -1.42
C GLU A 37 -25.14 0.11 -0.77
N LEU A 38 -24.11 0.39 -1.58
CA LEU A 38 -22.74 0.44 -1.07
C LEU A 38 -22.52 1.71 -0.26
N PRO A 39 -21.76 1.62 0.83
CA PRO A 39 -21.28 2.80 1.51
C PRO A 39 -20.41 3.64 0.58
N GLU A 40 -20.44 4.95 0.74
CA GLU A 40 -19.53 5.83 0.02
C GLU A 40 -18.11 5.72 0.61
N PHE A 41 -17.13 5.45 -0.26
CA PHE A 41 -15.73 5.34 0.12
C PHE A 41 -14.89 6.54 -0.31
N VAL A 42 -15.42 7.40 -1.17
CA VAL A 42 -14.80 8.66 -1.59
C VAL A 42 -15.66 9.78 -1.01
N THR A 43 -15.23 10.35 0.11
CA THR A 43 -16.06 11.29 0.91
C THR A 43 -15.52 12.71 0.90
N GLY A 44 -14.31 12.89 0.41
CA GLY A 44 -13.64 14.19 0.30
C GLY A 44 -13.86 14.88 -1.03
N LYS A 45 -13.19 16.01 -1.21
CA LYS A 45 -13.13 16.74 -2.49
C LYS A 45 -12.18 16.06 -3.43
N THR A 46 -12.62 15.71 -4.62
CA THR A 46 -11.79 15.04 -5.63
C THR A 46 -11.30 16.02 -6.69
N GLY A 47 -10.15 15.71 -7.29
CA GLY A 47 -9.58 16.47 -8.39
C GLY A 47 -8.49 15.68 -9.11
N PHE A 48 -7.86 16.34 -10.08
CA PHE A 48 -6.77 15.78 -10.87
C PHE A 48 -5.58 16.73 -10.87
N ALA A 49 -4.39 16.17 -10.68
CA ALA A 49 -3.12 16.83 -10.93
C ALA A 49 -2.52 16.33 -12.24
N ASN A 50 -1.86 17.21 -12.98
CA ASN A 50 -1.15 16.82 -14.19
C ASN A 50 0.35 16.74 -13.90
N ASN A 51 0.94 15.57 -14.19
CA ASN A 51 2.38 15.39 -14.23
C ASN A 51 2.77 15.07 -15.66
N ASN A 52 3.18 16.10 -16.42
CA ASN A 52 3.28 16.04 -17.88
C ASN A 52 1.94 15.56 -18.48
N ASP A 53 1.97 14.46 -19.25
CA ASP A 53 0.79 13.89 -19.90
C ASP A 53 0.00 12.91 -19.02
N ILE A 54 0.38 12.73 -17.75
CA ILE A 54 -0.26 11.79 -16.83
C ILE A 54 -1.15 12.53 -15.85
N LYS A 55 -2.43 12.17 -15.79
CA LYS A 55 -3.39 12.67 -14.79
C LYS A 55 -3.41 11.78 -13.56
N ILE A 56 -3.20 12.39 -12.41
CA ILE A 56 -3.23 11.75 -11.10
C ILE A 56 -4.48 12.20 -10.34
N ALA A 57 -5.36 11.25 -10.08
CA ALA A 57 -6.60 11.51 -9.34
C ALA A 57 -6.31 11.54 -7.84
N TYR A 58 -6.76 12.60 -7.18
CA TYR A 58 -6.62 12.76 -5.74
C TYR A 58 -7.96 13.02 -5.04
N GLU A 59 -7.95 12.85 -3.74
CA GLU A 59 -9.02 13.19 -2.81
C GLU A 59 -8.43 13.98 -1.65
N ILE A 60 -9.09 15.08 -1.26
CA ILE A 60 -8.76 15.88 -0.09
C ILE A 60 -9.85 15.65 0.95
N LEU A 61 -9.44 15.29 2.13
CA LEU A 61 -10.27 15.22 3.32
C LEU A 61 -9.87 16.40 4.22
N ASP A 62 -10.74 17.39 4.30
CA ASP A 62 -10.48 18.59 5.09
C ASP A 62 -10.75 18.32 6.57
N SER A 63 -9.85 18.79 7.43
CA SER A 63 -10.11 18.83 8.85
C SER A 63 -11.16 19.89 9.19
N LYS A 64 -12.01 19.60 10.17
CA LYS A 64 -12.97 20.57 10.72
C LYS A 64 -12.28 21.69 11.51
N LYS A 65 -11.04 21.48 11.94
CA LYS A 65 -10.22 22.45 12.69
C LYS A 65 -8.82 22.51 12.04
N PRO A 66 -8.71 23.10 10.85
CA PRO A 66 -7.45 23.05 10.12
C PRO A 66 -6.35 23.81 10.90
N ASN A 67 -5.21 23.14 11.06
CA ASN A 67 -3.98 23.74 11.60
C ASN A 67 -3.04 24.24 10.49
N GLY A 68 -3.48 24.11 9.23
CA GLY A 68 -2.70 24.50 8.05
C GLY A 68 -1.76 23.41 7.52
N GLU A 69 -1.57 22.31 8.23
CA GLU A 69 -0.66 21.24 7.81
C GLU A 69 -1.42 20.09 7.11
N THR A 70 -0.71 19.42 6.21
CA THR A 70 -1.27 18.37 5.35
C THR A 70 -0.45 17.09 5.47
N ILE A 71 -1.14 15.95 5.54
CA ILE A 71 -0.55 14.63 5.46
C ILE A 71 -0.95 13.99 4.13
N VAL A 72 0.05 13.57 3.34
CA VAL A 72 -0.14 12.85 2.09
C VAL A 72 0.02 11.36 2.35
N LEU A 73 -0.97 10.57 1.97
CA LEU A 73 -0.98 9.11 2.10
C LEU A 73 -0.70 8.46 0.76
N ILE A 74 0.40 7.69 0.65
CA ILE A 74 0.82 7.01 -0.58
C ILE A 74 0.61 5.50 -0.49
N ASN A 75 -0.16 4.96 -1.44
CA ASN A 75 -0.59 3.56 -1.47
C ASN A 75 0.55 2.60 -1.86
N GLY A 76 0.36 1.32 -1.52
CA GLY A 76 1.20 0.22 -1.97
C GLY A 76 0.96 -0.20 -3.42
N LEU A 77 1.74 -1.18 -3.86
CA LEU A 77 1.69 -1.79 -5.18
C LEU A 77 0.29 -2.34 -5.49
N GLY A 78 -0.27 -1.93 -6.62
CA GLY A 78 -1.55 -2.45 -7.10
C GLY A 78 -2.75 -2.14 -6.22
N GLN A 79 -2.64 -1.14 -5.34
CA GLN A 79 -3.70 -0.70 -4.43
C GLN A 79 -4.12 0.74 -4.74
N SER A 80 -5.42 0.97 -4.89
CA SER A 80 -5.97 2.32 -5.04
C SER A 80 -6.00 3.08 -3.71
N ARG A 81 -6.34 4.37 -3.76
CA ARG A 81 -6.50 5.21 -2.56
C ARG A 81 -7.48 4.64 -1.53
N LEU A 82 -8.43 3.79 -1.94
CA LEU A 82 -9.39 3.15 -1.03
C LEU A 82 -8.75 2.12 -0.07
N VAL A 83 -7.48 1.79 -0.23
CA VAL A 83 -6.75 0.91 0.71
C VAL A 83 -6.66 1.52 2.10
N TRP A 84 -6.56 2.84 2.21
CA TRP A 84 -6.47 3.54 3.47
C TRP A 84 -7.80 3.48 4.22
N PRO A 85 -7.85 2.85 5.40
CA PRO A 85 -9.10 2.78 6.15
C PRO A 85 -9.37 4.09 6.90
N THR A 86 -10.64 4.46 7.03
CA THR A 86 -11.05 5.67 7.74
C THR A 86 -10.48 5.75 9.15
N TYR A 87 -10.43 4.63 9.89
CA TYR A 87 -9.87 4.58 11.23
C TYR A 87 -8.36 4.87 11.29
N PHE A 88 -7.65 4.84 10.13
CA PHE A 88 -6.25 5.25 10.06
C PHE A 88 -6.10 6.77 10.02
N TYR A 89 -6.86 7.45 9.16
CA TYR A 89 -6.66 8.88 8.93
C TYR A 89 -7.59 9.78 9.76
N GLN A 90 -8.72 9.27 10.25
CA GLN A 90 -9.65 10.06 11.07
C GLN A 90 -8.98 10.69 12.30
N PRO A 91 -8.13 10.00 13.06
CA PRO A 91 -7.43 10.62 14.20
C PRO A 91 -6.58 11.84 13.82
N PHE A 92 -6.00 11.87 12.63
CA PHE A 92 -5.24 13.02 12.14
C PHE A 92 -6.16 14.19 11.76
N LEU A 93 -7.29 13.90 11.09
CA LEU A 93 -8.33 14.92 10.82
C LEU A 93 -8.83 15.55 12.11
N ASP A 94 -9.04 14.77 13.16
CA ASP A 94 -9.50 15.24 14.48
C ASP A 94 -8.44 16.13 15.17
N GLN A 95 -7.16 15.94 14.84
CA GLN A 95 -6.05 16.80 15.31
C GLN A 95 -5.80 18.03 14.44
N GLY A 96 -6.55 18.22 13.38
CA GLY A 96 -6.46 19.44 12.55
C GLY A 96 -5.69 19.27 11.24
N TYR A 97 -5.11 18.11 10.96
CA TYR A 97 -4.39 17.86 9.70
C TYR A 97 -5.36 17.60 8.56
N ASN A 98 -5.14 18.24 7.41
CA ASN A 98 -5.79 17.82 6.18
C ASN A 98 -5.14 16.54 5.64
N ILE A 99 -5.93 15.70 5.00
CA ILE A 99 -5.43 14.45 4.41
C ILE A 99 -5.57 14.51 2.90
N ILE A 100 -4.51 14.21 2.19
CA ILE A 100 -4.52 13.96 0.74
C ILE A 100 -4.24 12.47 0.51
N ILE A 101 -5.09 11.85 -0.28
CA ILE A 101 -4.91 10.49 -0.75
C ILE A 101 -5.05 10.50 -2.26
N PHE A 102 -4.17 9.84 -3.00
CA PHE A 102 -4.26 9.80 -4.45
C PHE A 102 -4.09 8.38 -5.00
N ASP A 103 -4.59 8.15 -6.20
CA ASP A 103 -4.35 6.91 -6.91
C ASP A 103 -2.99 7.02 -7.62
N ASN A 104 -2.08 6.11 -7.35
CA ASN A 104 -0.86 6.00 -8.14
C ASN A 104 -1.20 5.78 -9.62
N ARG A 105 -0.30 6.23 -10.54
CA ARG A 105 -0.47 5.95 -11.98
C ARG A 105 -0.77 4.46 -12.22
N GLY A 106 -1.65 4.19 -13.15
CA GLY A 106 -2.14 2.84 -13.45
C GLY A 106 -3.31 2.36 -12.60
N LEU A 107 -3.75 3.12 -11.58
CA LEU A 107 -4.77 2.71 -10.62
C LEU A 107 -5.96 3.68 -10.54
N GLY A 108 -7.07 3.14 -10.08
CA GLY A 108 -8.28 3.89 -9.76
C GLY A 108 -8.68 4.83 -10.87
N GLU A 109 -8.81 6.13 -10.55
CA GLU A 109 -9.19 7.17 -11.52
C GLU A 109 -8.01 7.89 -12.16
N SER A 110 -6.76 7.64 -11.70
CA SER A 110 -5.55 8.09 -12.39
C SER A 110 -5.41 7.45 -13.78
N ASP A 111 -4.55 7.99 -14.62
CA ASP A 111 -4.33 7.45 -15.95
C ASP A 111 -3.72 6.06 -15.90
N TRP A 112 -4.26 5.18 -16.75
CA TRP A 112 -3.76 3.84 -16.99
C TRP A 112 -2.87 3.86 -18.21
N ILE A 113 -1.59 3.50 -18.06
CA ILE A 113 -0.61 3.50 -19.12
C ILE A 113 -0.76 2.19 -19.90
N MET A 114 -1.56 2.20 -20.97
CA MET A 114 -1.94 1.01 -21.73
C MET A 114 -0.89 0.60 -22.76
N ASP A 115 -0.10 1.54 -23.25
CA ASP A 115 1.03 1.39 -24.16
C ASP A 115 2.37 1.10 -23.45
N TRP A 116 2.30 0.83 -22.15
CA TRP A 116 3.45 0.49 -21.33
C TRP A 116 4.17 -0.76 -21.85
N THR A 117 5.49 -0.65 -22.01
CA THR A 117 6.41 -1.75 -22.28
C THR A 117 7.52 -1.78 -21.23
N LYS A 118 8.34 -2.85 -21.24
CA LYS A 118 9.48 -2.92 -20.32
C LYS A 118 10.55 -1.87 -20.66
N GLU A 119 10.66 -1.52 -21.93
CA GLU A 119 11.61 -0.54 -22.44
C GLU A 119 11.15 0.89 -22.17
N ASN A 120 9.83 1.11 -22.13
CA ASN A 120 9.20 2.39 -21.82
C ASN A 120 8.47 2.29 -20.46
N SER A 121 9.19 1.87 -19.42
CA SER A 121 8.65 1.72 -18.07
C SER A 121 8.93 2.97 -17.24
N TYR A 122 8.02 3.25 -16.32
CA TYR A 122 8.23 4.28 -15.31
C TYR A 122 8.91 3.71 -14.05
N SER A 123 9.49 4.58 -13.26
CA SER A 123 10.25 4.29 -12.03
C SER A 123 9.52 4.77 -10.78
N LEU A 124 10.09 4.52 -9.59
CA LEU A 124 9.61 5.14 -8.33
C LEU A 124 9.90 6.66 -8.32
N GLU A 125 10.89 7.12 -9.06
CA GLU A 125 11.22 8.52 -9.26
C GLU A 125 10.08 9.24 -10.00
N ASP A 126 9.56 8.62 -11.07
CA ASP A 126 8.40 9.15 -11.79
C ASP A 126 7.14 9.17 -10.90
N MET A 127 6.97 8.18 -10.04
CA MET A 127 5.86 8.15 -9.10
C MET A 127 6.04 9.16 -7.95
N ALA A 128 7.27 9.52 -7.61
CA ALA A 128 7.54 10.61 -6.67
C ALA A 128 7.17 11.97 -7.29
N THR A 129 7.45 12.19 -8.58
CA THR A 129 7.00 13.41 -9.28
C THR A 129 5.48 13.51 -9.35
N ASP A 130 4.75 12.38 -9.42
CA ASP A 130 3.27 12.38 -9.33
C ASP A 130 2.77 12.97 -8.02
N ALA A 131 3.37 12.55 -6.90
CA ALA A 131 3.01 13.07 -5.58
C ALA A 131 3.32 14.56 -5.45
N ILE A 132 4.43 15.03 -6.04
CA ILE A 132 4.78 16.46 -6.07
C ILE A 132 3.79 17.24 -6.94
N ALA A 133 3.39 16.69 -8.09
CA ALA A 133 2.38 17.32 -8.96
C ALA A 133 1.03 17.49 -8.25
N VAL A 134 0.65 16.54 -7.37
CA VAL A 134 -0.55 16.68 -6.53
C VAL A 134 -0.41 17.85 -5.56
N LEU A 135 0.74 18.04 -4.90
CA LEU A 135 0.99 19.21 -4.06
C LEU A 135 0.93 20.52 -4.85
N ASP A 136 1.54 20.54 -6.04
CA ASP A 136 1.59 21.74 -6.90
C ASP A 136 0.18 22.14 -7.37
N ALA A 137 -0.64 21.18 -7.80
CA ALA A 137 -2.03 21.41 -8.19
C ALA A 137 -2.88 22.00 -7.05
N LEU A 138 -2.49 21.77 -5.81
CA LEU A 138 -3.17 22.24 -4.61
C LEU A 138 -2.49 23.47 -3.97
N ASN A 139 -1.42 24.01 -4.58
CA ASN A 139 -0.61 25.11 -4.03
C ASN A 139 -0.05 24.80 -2.62
N ILE A 140 0.28 23.53 -2.34
CA ILE A 140 0.85 23.11 -1.07
C ILE A 140 2.36 23.03 -1.21
N THR A 141 3.05 23.89 -0.45
CA THR A 141 4.51 23.98 -0.51
C THR A 141 5.20 22.77 0.08
N GLN A 142 4.73 22.29 1.23
CA GLN A 142 5.31 21.19 1.99
C GLN A 142 4.21 20.35 2.63
N ALA A 143 4.48 19.06 2.81
CA ALA A 143 3.55 18.14 3.51
C ALA A 143 4.31 17.06 4.29
N HIS A 144 3.60 16.41 5.21
CA HIS A 144 4.03 15.17 5.82
C HIS A 144 3.68 14.00 4.91
N PHE A 145 4.61 13.09 4.66
CA PHE A 145 4.36 11.94 3.81
C PHE A 145 4.30 10.65 4.62
N VAL A 146 3.23 9.90 4.46
CA VAL A 146 3.03 8.57 5.04
C VAL A 146 2.80 7.59 3.90
N GLY A 147 3.79 6.77 3.60
CA GLY A 147 3.70 5.78 2.53
C GLY A 147 3.73 4.35 3.04
N MET A 148 2.85 3.49 2.52
CA MET A 148 2.87 2.06 2.83
C MET A 148 3.49 1.25 1.70
N SER A 149 4.32 0.25 2.03
CA SER A 149 4.91 -0.68 1.06
C SER A 149 5.64 0.07 -0.06
N MET A 150 5.27 -0.09 -1.33
CA MET A 150 5.77 0.73 -2.45
C MET A 150 5.60 2.23 -2.18
N GLY A 151 4.50 2.66 -1.56
CA GLY A 151 4.29 4.07 -1.19
C GLY A 151 5.35 4.58 -0.21
N GLY A 152 5.85 3.73 0.68
CA GLY A 152 7.00 4.05 1.54
C GLY A 152 8.30 4.21 0.75
N MET A 153 8.50 3.43 -0.32
CA MET A 153 9.64 3.58 -1.23
C MET A 153 9.55 4.89 -2.02
N ILE A 154 8.33 5.26 -2.48
CA ILE A 154 8.06 6.54 -3.14
C ILE A 154 8.34 7.70 -2.19
N SER A 155 7.85 7.63 -0.93
CA SER A 155 8.11 8.65 0.08
C SER A 155 9.60 8.82 0.39
N GLN A 156 10.40 7.73 0.36
CA GLN A 156 11.85 7.79 0.45
C GLN A 156 12.45 8.56 -0.74
N ARG A 157 11.96 8.33 -1.97
CA ARG A 157 12.40 9.08 -3.16
C ARG A 157 12.04 10.56 -3.05
N ILE A 158 10.87 10.90 -2.50
CA ILE A 158 10.51 12.29 -2.24
C ILE A 158 11.49 12.94 -1.26
N ALA A 159 11.83 12.25 -0.15
CA ALA A 159 12.77 12.78 0.82
C ALA A 159 14.19 12.96 0.26
N ILE A 160 14.60 12.13 -0.68
CA ILE A 160 15.90 12.20 -1.37
C ILE A 160 15.90 13.33 -2.40
N SER A 161 14.90 13.37 -3.31
CA SER A 161 14.91 14.23 -4.50
C SER A 161 14.23 15.58 -4.29
N TYR A 162 13.32 15.68 -3.30
CA TYR A 162 12.51 16.87 -3.02
C TYR A 162 12.52 17.24 -1.52
N PRO A 163 13.71 17.41 -0.89
CA PRO A 163 13.81 17.59 0.58
C PRO A 163 13.10 18.85 1.08
N THR A 164 12.88 19.86 0.21
CA THR A 164 12.15 21.08 0.54
C THR A 164 10.63 20.95 0.46
N ARG A 165 10.12 19.82 -0.03
CA ARG A 165 8.69 19.54 -0.20
C ARG A 165 8.13 18.61 0.87
N ILE A 166 8.99 18.04 1.72
CA ILE A 166 8.64 17.05 2.73
C ILE A 166 8.99 17.54 4.15
N LEU A 167 7.99 17.61 5.02
CA LEU A 167 8.15 17.98 6.43
C LEU A 167 8.61 16.79 7.26
N THR A 168 7.96 15.62 7.11
CA THR A 168 8.35 14.37 7.76
C THR A 168 8.14 13.18 6.83
N LEU A 169 8.99 12.16 6.96
CA LEU A 169 8.88 10.89 6.26
C LEU A 169 8.39 9.79 7.21
N THR A 170 7.25 9.19 6.93
CA THR A 170 6.84 7.94 7.58
C THR A 170 6.75 6.82 6.55
N SER A 171 7.58 5.80 6.72
CA SER A 171 7.66 4.64 5.83
C SER A 171 7.12 3.41 6.55
N VAL A 172 5.95 2.91 6.12
CA VAL A 172 5.21 1.82 6.78
C VAL A 172 5.35 0.54 5.96
N MET A 173 5.71 -0.59 6.57
CA MET A 173 5.86 -1.92 5.95
C MET A 173 6.62 -1.88 4.60
N SER A 174 7.74 -1.18 4.55
CA SER A 174 8.49 -0.88 3.32
C SER A 174 9.94 -1.39 3.37
N ALA A 175 10.71 -1.09 2.32
CA ALA A 175 12.12 -1.45 2.19
C ALA A 175 12.93 -0.31 1.58
N GLY A 176 14.22 -0.25 1.90
CA GLY A 176 15.17 0.63 1.21
C GLY A 176 15.67 0.04 -0.11
N PHE A 177 15.69 -1.29 -0.19
CA PHE A 177 15.93 -2.08 -1.40
C PHE A 177 15.20 -3.43 -1.26
N TYR A 178 14.14 -3.64 -2.04
CA TYR A 178 13.35 -4.87 -1.95
C TYR A 178 14.10 -6.09 -2.48
N GLY A 179 14.95 -5.92 -3.49
CA GLY A 179 15.76 -6.97 -4.11
C GLY A 179 17.11 -7.20 -3.44
N ASP A 180 17.30 -6.82 -2.18
CA ASP A 180 18.56 -6.98 -1.44
C ASP A 180 18.96 -8.46 -1.37
N PRO A 181 20.11 -8.87 -1.98
CA PRO A 181 20.52 -10.26 -2.00
C PRO A 181 20.96 -10.80 -0.62
N ASP A 182 21.33 -9.92 0.31
CA ASP A 182 21.79 -10.27 1.64
C ASP A 182 20.64 -10.46 2.64
N LEU A 183 19.42 -10.12 2.26
CA LEU A 183 18.25 -10.21 3.13
C LEU A 183 17.35 -11.38 2.75
N VAL A 184 16.65 -11.87 3.77
CA VAL A 184 15.67 -12.95 3.58
C VAL A 184 14.57 -12.46 2.66
N SER A 185 14.49 -13.07 1.49
CA SER A 185 13.39 -12.89 0.58
C SER A 185 12.09 -13.50 1.15
N VAL A 186 11.00 -13.32 0.44
CA VAL A 186 9.70 -13.94 0.73
C VAL A 186 9.85 -15.44 1.03
N SER A 187 9.21 -15.94 2.09
CA SER A 187 9.31 -17.36 2.44
C SER A 187 8.74 -18.26 1.33
N LYS A 188 9.33 -19.44 1.15
CA LYS A 188 8.84 -20.44 0.18
C LYS A 188 7.34 -20.73 0.35
N THR A 189 6.86 -20.79 1.60
CA THR A 189 5.44 -20.97 1.92
C THR A 189 4.56 -19.83 1.41
N PHE A 190 4.99 -18.57 1.61
CA PHE A 190 4.24 -17.42 1.12
C PHE A 190 4.23 -17.37 -0.42
N TYR A 191 5.35 -17.71 -1.05
CA TYR A 191 5.45 -17.82 -2.51
C TYR A 191 4.48 -18.88 -3.06
N ALA A 192 4.42 -20.05 -2.44
CA ALA A 192 3.46 -21.10 -2.79
C ALA A 192 2.00 -20.64 -2.61
N ASN A 193 1.72 -19.87 -1.56
CA ASN A 193 0.39 -19.31 -1.34
C ASN A 193 0.02 -18.25 -2.41
N ILE A 194 0.95 -17.39 -2.83
CA ILE A 194 0.73 -16.45 -3.96
C ILE A 194 0.38 -17.23 -5.23
N ILE A 195 1.17 -18.27 -5.57
CA ILE A 195 0.88 -19.13 -6.71
C ILE A 195 -0.51 -19.74 -6.58
N GLY A 196 -0.86 -20.27 -5.41
CA GLY A 196 -2.19 -20.82 -5.15
C GLY A 196 -3.33 -19.81 -5.36
N VAL A 197 -3.18 -18.58 -4.86
CA VAL A 197 -4.15 -17.49 -5.09
C VAL A 197 -4.25 -17.15 -6.57
N THR A 198 -3.12 -17.07 -7.28
CA THR A 198 -3.09 -16.79 -8.71
C THR A 198 -3.83 -17.85 -9.50
N LEU A 199 -3.54 -19.13 -9.25
CA LEU A 199 -4.20 -20.25 -9.94
C LEU A 199 -5.70 -20.33 -9.64
N LEU A 200 -6.10 -20.11 -8.40
CA LEU A 200 -7.51 -20.24 -8.00
C LEU A 200 -8.37 -19.04 -8.37
N TYR A 201 -7.82 -17.85 -8.31
CA TYR A 201 -8.60 -16.61 -8.40
C TYR A 201 -8.19 -15.65 -9.52
N ALA A 202 -6.90 -15.58 -9.90
CA ALA A 202 -6.42 -14.64 -10.92
C ALA A 202 -6.60 -15.15 -12.36
N SER A 203 -6.60 -16.46 -12.60
CA SER A 203 -6.69 -17.04 -13.94
C SER A 203 -8.05 -16.81 -14.64
N LYS A 204 -9.07 -16.35 -13.92
CA LYS A 204 -10.44 -16.17 -14.41
C LYS A 204 -11.06 -14.87 -13.89
N LEU A 205 -10.43 -13.71 -14.14
CA LEU A 205 -10.94 -12.39 -13.69
C LEU A 205 -12.02 -11.81 -14.64
N LYS A 206 -12.95 -12.65 -15.10
CA LYS A 206 -13.99 -12.26 -16.08
C LYS A 206 -15.21 -11.62 -15.41
N THR A 207 -15.58 -12.07 -14.21
CA THR A 207 -16.75 -11.58 -13.48
C THR A 207 -16.34 -10.73 -12.27
N ASP A 208 -17.24 -9.84 -11.84
CA ASP A 208 -17.03 -9.02 -10.64
C ASP A 208 -16.79 -9.88 -9.41
N ALA A 209 -17.55 -10.97 -9.26
CA ALA A 209 -17.36 -11.91 -8.16
C ALA A 209 -15.95 -12.53 -8.14
N GLN A 210 -15.37 -12.79 -9.30
CA GLN A 210 -13.98 -13.31 -9.41
C GLN A 210 -12.97 -12.24 -9.01
N LYS A 211 -13.15 -10.98 -9.47
CA LYS A 211 -12.30 -9.85 -9.09
C LYS A 211 -12.36 -9.58 -7.58
N MET A 212 -13.57 -9.57 -6.99
CA MET A 212 -13.78 -9.42 -5.56
C MET A 212 -13.09 -10.52 -4.74
N LYS A 213 -13.21 -11.78 -5.16
CA LYS A 213 -12.54 -12.92 -4.51
C LYS A 213 -11.02 -12.83 -4.59
N PHE A 214 -10.50 -12.42 -5.74
CA PHE A 214 -9.06 -12.24 -5.92
C PHE A 214 -8.53 -11.16 -4.98
N ASP A 215 -9.21 -10.02 -4.88
CA ASP A 215 -8.79 -8.95 -3.97
C ASP A 215 -8.84 -9.40 -2.50
N LEU A 216 -9.94 -10.01 -2.07
CA LEU A 216 -10.06 -10.58 -0.73
C LEU A 216 -8.95 -11.61 -0.43
N SER A 217 -8.62 -12.47 -1.39
CA SER A 217 -7.58 -13.50 -1.20
C SER A 217 -6.19 -12.87 -1.01
N LYS A 218 -5.86 -11.81 -1.76
CA LYS A 218 -4.62 -11.05 -1.59
C LYS A 218 -4.53 -10.43 -0.19
N GLN A 219 -5.58 -9.73 0.24
CA GLN A 219 -5.63 -9.07 1.56
C GLN A 219 -5.46 -10.10 2.70
N ARG A 220 -6.07 -11.28 2.56
CA ARG A 220 -5.94 -12.35 3.55
C ARG A 220 -4.54 -12.95 3.65
N LEU A 221 -3.79 -12.98 2.55
CA LEU A 221 -2.40 -13.45 2.56
C LEU A 221 -1.46 -12.50 3.30
N LEU A 222 -1.79 -11.21 3.33
CA LEU A 222 -0.97 -10.17 3.93
C LEU A 222 -1.13 -10.07 5.45
N LYS A 223 -2.15 -10.74 6.02
CA LYS A 223 -2.41 -10.75 7.46
C LYS A 223 -1.23 -11.29 8.26
N GLY A 224 -0.90 -10.59 9.34
CA GLY A 224 0.06 -11.05 10.33
C GLY A 224 -0.49 -12.15 11.25
N LYS A 225 0.29 -12.47 12.27
CA LYS A 225 -0.03 -13.52 13.26
C LYS A 225 -0.78 -13.01 14.50
N GLY A 226 -1.07 -11.70 14.55
CA GLY A 226 -1.76 -11.09 15.68
C GLY A 226 -3.21 -11.55 15.80
N ASP A 227 -3.74 -11.39 17.01
CA ASP A 227 -5.16 -11.65 17.29
C ASP A 227 -6.00 -10.45 16.86
N TYR A 228 -6.37 -10.44 15.59
CA TYR A 228 -7.33 -9.53 14.96
C TYR A 228 -8.01 -10.22 13.78
N LYS A 229 -9.19 -9.77 13.44
CA LYS A 229 -9.99 -10.32 12.33
C LYS A 229 -9.87 -9.43 11.09
N ILE A 230 -9.95 -10.06 9.94
CA ILE A 230 -10.12 -9.37 8.65
C ILE A 230 -11.60 -9.14 8.43
N ASP A 231 -11.99 -7.90 8.16
CA ASP A 231 -13.35 -7.58 7.74
C ASP A 231 -13.54 -7.92 6.25
N ASN A 232 -13.95 -9.17 6.02
CA ASN A 232 -14.17 -9.67 4.67
C ASN A 232 -15.26 -8.88 3.93
N LYS A 233 -16.33 -8.43 4.65
CA LYS A 233 -17.44 -7.67 4.04
C LYS A 233 -16.92 -6.34 3.52
N LYS A 234 -16.19 -5.60 4.34
CA LYS A 234 -15.63 -4.29 3.98
C LYS A 234 -14.64 -4.37 2.81
N ILE A 235 -13.79 -5.41 2.77
CA ILE A 235 -12.87 -5.64 1.65
C ILE A 235 -13.66 -5.90 0.35
N LEU A 236 -14.67 -6.77 0.41
CA LEU A 236 -15.50 -7.09 -0.75
C LEU A 236 -16.33 -5.87 -1.21
N GLN A 237 -16.86 -5.06 -0.28
CA GLN A 237 -17.55 -3.81 -0.61
C GLN A 237 -16.63 -2.84 -1.32
N LYS A 238 -15.40 -2.61 -0.83
CA LYS A 238 -14.41 -1.76 -1.50
C LYS A 238 -14.05 -2.28 -2.90
N ALA A 239 -13.81 -3.58 -3.04
CA ALA A 239 -13.52 -4.19 -4.33
C ALA A 239 -14.68 -4.03 -5.31
N TYR A 240 -15.92 -4.18 -4.85
CA TYR A 240 -17.11 -3.98 -5.68
C TYR A 240 -17.32 -2.50 -6.03
N TYR A 241 -17.09 -1.59 -5.08
CA TYR A 241 -17.13 -0.14 -5.31
C TYR A 241 -16.12 0.28 -6.40
N GLU A 242 -14.88 -0.23 -6.35
CA GLU A 242 -13.89 -0.01 -7.42
C GLU A 242 -14.41 -0.43 -8.79
N ILE A 243 -15.14 -1.55 -8.86
CA ILE A 243 -15.64 -2.09 -10.12
C ILE A 243 -16.79 -1.26 -10.71
N ILE A 244 -17.75 -0.82 -9.86
CA ILE A 244 -19.00 -0.22 -10.35
C ILE A 244 -19.05 1.31 -10.27
N LYS A 245 -18.25 1.93 -9.40
CA LYS A 245 -18.22 3.38 -9.17
C LYS A 245 -16.97 4.06 -9.70
N ARG A 246 -15.91 3.27 -10.01
CA ARG A 246 -14.63 3.77 -10.47
C ARG A 246 -14.19 3.03 -11.74
N LYS A 247 -12.93 3.21 -12.20
CA LYS A 247 -12.44 2.56 -13.43
C LYS A 247 -12.30 1.03 -13.33
N GLY A 248 -12.44 0.46 -12.13
CA GLY A 248 -12.34 -0.98 -11.92
C GLY A 248 -10.91 -1.48 -11.75
N PHE A 249 -10.65 -2.66 -12.29
CA PHE A 249 -9.42 -3.43 -12.04
C PHE A 249 -8.48 -3.44 -13.25
N ASN A 250 -7.32 -2.82 -13.10
CA ASN A 250 -6.24 -2.90 -14.10
C ASN A 250 -5.37 -4.14 -13.87
N SER A 251 -5.46 -5.12 -14.76
CA SER A 251 -4.70 -6.38 -14.65
C SER A 251 -3.19 -6.22 -14.86
N LYS A 252 -2.73 -5.14 -15.53
CA LYS A 252 -1.33 -4.89 -15.85
C LYS A 252 -0.57 -4.15 -14.75
N VAL A 253 -1.27 -3.45 -13.86
CA VAL A 253 -0.66 -2.51 -12.92
C VAL A 253 0.31 -3.18 -11.95
N SER A 254 0.04 -4.42 -11.53
CA SER A 254 0.95 -5.13 -10.61
C SER A 254 2.31 -5.39 -11.25
N ASP A 255 2.36 -5.71 -12.55
CA ASP A 255 3.61 -5.91 -13.29
C ASP A 255 4.33 -4.57 -13.51
N GLN A 256 3.59 -3.52 -13.86
CA GLN A 256 4.10 -2.17 -14.03
C GLN A 256 4.77 -1.65 -12.75
N HIS A 257 4.07 -1.72 -11.62
CA HIS A 257 4.58 -1.30 -10.31
C HIS A 257 5.76 -2.18 -9.83
N SER A 258 5.69 -3.48 -10.08
CA SER A 258 6.80 -4.40 -9.73
C SER A 258 8.06 -4.06 -10.50
N LEU A 259 7.93 -3.71 -11.78
CA LEU A 259 9.06 -3.27 -12.59
C LEU A 259 9.58 -1.91 -12.14
N ALA A 260 8.70 -0.95 -11.79
CA ALA A 260 9.11 0.33 -11.22
C ALA A 260 9.98 0.16 -9.96
N ILE A 261 9.58 -0.72 -9.05
CA ILE A 261 10.39 -1.06 -7.86
C ILE A 261 11.75 -1.65 -8.28
N LYS A 262 11.75 -2.57 -9.25
CA LYS A 262 12.96 -3.28 -9.68
C LYS A 262 13.97 -2.34 -10.34
N ILE A 263 13.56 -1.48 -11.26
CA ILE A 263 14.47 -0.58 -12.00
C ILE A 263 14.99 0.57 -11.13
N SER A 264 14.23 1.00 -10.13
CA SER A 264 14.67 2.03 -9.18
C SER A 264 15.75 1.53 -8.20
N GLY A 265 15.97 0.23 -8.10
CA GLY A 265 17.09 -0.37 -7.39
C GLY A 265 17.20 -0.03 -5.91
N SER A 266 18.43 0.04 -5.43
CA SER A 266 18.76 0.34 -4.04
C SER A 266 18.81 1.84 -3.78
N ARG A 267 18.23 2.27 -2.65
CA ARG A 267 18.31 3.64 -2.13
C ARG A 267 19.26 3.78 -0.94
N TYR A 268 19.99 2.71 -0.58
CA TYR A 268 20.75 2.65 0.66
C TYR A 268 21.78 3.78 0.82
N GLU A 269 22.50 4.12 -0.24
CA GLU A 269 23.49 5.20 -0.17
C GLU A 269 22.83 6.58 -0.03
N GLU A 270 21.74 6.80 -0.73
CA GLU A 270 21.01 8.07 -0.70
C GLU A 270 20.28 8.28 0.63
N LEU A 271 19.77 7.20 1.26
CA LEU A 271 19.08 7.25 2.55
C LEU A 271 19.97 7.80 3.67
N LYS A 272 21.30 7.62 3.58
CA LYS A 272 22.27 8.16 4.55
C LYS A 272 22.30 9.70 4.58
N ASN A 273 21.83 10.34 3.52
CA ASN A 273 21.86 11.79 3.37
C ASN A 273 20.51 12.47 3.71
N ILE A 274 19.48 11.69 4.05
CA ILE A 274 18.17 12.24 4.42
C ILE A 274 18.29 13.01 5.74
N LYS A 275 17.87 14.30 5.70
CA LYS A 275 17.79 15.17 6.87
C LYS A 275 16.37 15.25 7.45
N THR A 276 15.39 14.88 6.66
CA THR A 276 13.96 14.90 7.02
C THR A 276 13.71 14.02 8.23
N PRO A 277 13.04 14.51 9.28
CA PRO A 277 12.63 13.69 10.41
C PRO A 277 11.84 12.46 9.95
N SER A 278 12.32 11.27 10.32
CA SER A 278 11.85 10.03 9.70
C SER A 278 11.37 9.01 10.74
N MET A 279 10.27 8.31 10.39
CA MET A 279 9.68 7.20 11.14
C MET A 279 9.61 5.95 10.26
N VAL A 280 10.08 4.82 10.77
CA VAL A 280 9.96 3.51 10.14
C VAL A 280 9.03 2.64 10.97
N ILE A 281 7.90 2.24 10.41
CA ILE A 281 6.89 1.39 11.07
C ILE A 281 6.82 0.06 10.32
N HIS A 282 6.89 -1.07 11.04
CA HIS A 282 6.85 -2.37 10.38
C HIS A 282 6.24 -3.46 11.25
N GLY A 283 5.48 -4.36 10.62
CA GLY A 283 4.96 -5.56 11.29
C GLY A 283 6.05 -6.64 11.43
N ILE A 284 6.32 -7.10 12.66
CA ILE A 284 7.31 -8.18 12.89
C ILE A 284 6.90 -9.47 12.17
N ASN A 285 5.61 -9.66 11.95
CA ASN A 285 5.07 -10.84 11.28
C ASN A 285 4.68 -10.58 9.82
N ASP A 286 5.27 -9.56 9.18
CA ASP A 286 5.05 -9.27 7.77
C ASP A 286 5.45 -10.48 6.89
N PRO A 287 4.51 -11.05 6.13
CA PRO A 287 4.81 -12.20 5.29
C PRO A 287 5.47 -11.82 3.96
N LEU A 288 5.30 -10.57 3.51
CA LEU A 288 5.73 -10.09 2.19
C LEU A 288 7.08 -9.38 2.24
N ILE A 289 7.25 -8.38 3.11
CA ILE A 289 8.53 -7.69 3.33
C ILE A 289 8.99 -8.01 4.75
N LYS A 290 10.08 -8.77 4.84
CA LYS A 290 10.59 -9.19 6.15
C LYS A 290 11.11 -8.01 6.96
N ILE A 291 10.94 -8.10 8.29
CA ILE A 291 11.35 -7.04 9.24
C ILE A 291 12.83 -6.64 9.10
N GLU A 292 13.67 -7.54 8.60
CA GLU A 292 15.10 -7.30 8.38
C GLU A 292 15.32 -6.15 7.37
N HIS A 293 14.45 -6.03 6.35
CA HIS A 293 14.50 -4.89 5.43
C HIS A 293 14.29 -3.57 6.15
N ALA A 294 13.25 -3.50 7.01
CA ALA A 294 12.96 -2.29 7.78
C ALA A 294 14.09 -1.94 8.77
N LYS A 295 14.62 -2.93 9.46
CA LYS A 295 15.76 -2.75 10.36
C LYS A 295 16.97 -2.19 9.62
N LYS A 296 17.31 -2.78 8.46
CA LYS A 296 18.48 -2.35 7.67
C LYS A 296 18.34 -0.90 7.23
N TYR A 297 17.27 -0.53 6.53
CA TYR A 297 17.19 0.85 6.04
C TYR A 297 16.91 1.89 7.13
N ALA A 298 16.28 1.52 8.24
CA ALA A 298 16.10 2.42 9.38
C ALA A 298 17.42 2.87 10.00
N THR A 299 18.44 1.99 10.01
CA THR A 299 19.79 2.36 10.51
C THR A 299 20.56 3.25 9.55
N LEU A 300 20.16 3.30 8.27
CA LEU A 300 20.79 4.15 7.26
C LEU A 300 20.27 5.58 7.29
N ILE A 301 19.01 5.78 7.68
CA ILE A 301 18.43 7.13 7.77
C ILE A 301 18.85 7.77 9.09
N PRO A 302 19.57 8.93 9.08
CA PRO A 302 20.03 9.57 10.31
C PRO A 302 18.86 9.91 11.25
N ASN A 303 19.01 9.53 12.51
CA ASN A 303 18.05 9.78 13.59
C ASN A 303 16.63 9.20 13.38
N ALA A 304 16.44 8.29 12.42
CA ALA A 304 15.13 7.66 12.19
C ALA A 304 14.59 7.00 13.47
N LYS A 305 13.33 7.25 13.75
CA LYS A 305 12.61 6.54 14.81
C LYS A 305 12.00 5.28 14.24
N THR A 306 11.81 4.27 15.10
CA THR A 306 11.25 2.98 14.66
C THR A 306 10.11 2.55 15.55
N LEU A 307 9.10 1.88 14.94
CA LEU A 307 8.04 1.17 15.63
C LEU A 307 7.87 -0.21 14.97
N PHE A 308 8.29 -1.27 15.66
CA PHE A 308 8.16 -2.65 15.19
C PHE A 308 7.05 -3.36 15.99
N ILE A 309 5.98 -3.75 15.30
CA ILE A 309 4.72 -4.20 15.93
C ILE A 309 4.63 -5.73 15.85
N LYS A 310 4.65 -6.37 17.04
CA LYS A 310 4.44 -7.83 17.13
C LYS A 310 3.00 -8.19 16.73
N GLY A 311 2.85 -9.18 15.88
CA GLY A 311 1.56 -9.65 15.41
C GLY A 311 1.06 -8.96 14.14
N MET A 312 1.48 -7.74 13.84
CA MET A 312 1.15 -7.03 12.60
C MET A 312 1.82 -7.69 11.40
N GLY A 313 1.10 -7.79 10.28
CA GLY A 313 1.55 -8.28 8.99
C GLY A 313 1.91 -7.18 8.02
N HIS A 314 1.62 -7.43 6.73
CA HIS A 314 1.67 -6.44 5.66
C HIS A 314 0.29 -5.78 5.47
N ASP A 315 -0.30 -5.37 6.57
CA ASP A 315 -1.66 -4.85 6.68
C ASP A 315 -1.75 -3.77 7.77
N LEU A 316 -2.84 -3.02 7.82
CA LEU A 316 -3.10 -1.98 8.80
C LEU A 316 -4.32 -2.33 9.65
N PRO A 317 -4.23 -3.31 10.57
CA PRO A 317 -5.36 -3.67 11.41
C PRO A 317 -5.66 -2.60 12.46
N GLU A 318 -6.94 -2.32 12.67
CA GLU A 318 -7.43 -1.28 13.59
C GLU A 318 -6.80 -1.36 14.99
N LYS A 319 -6.58 -2.58 15.46
CA LYS A 319 -5.96 -2.87 16.76
C LYS A 319 -4.64 -2.11 17.01
N TYR A 320 -3.84 -1.88 15.99
CA TYR A 320 -2.51 -1.26 16.11
C TYR A 320 -2.49 0.22 15.72
N ILE A 321 -3.61 0.76 15.22
CA ILE A 321 -3.66 2.16 14.79
C ILE A 321 -3.36 3.15 15.91
N PRO A 322 -3.80 2.98 17.17
CA PRO A 322 -3.46 3.92 18.23
C PRO A 322 -1.95 4.11 18.43
N ASP A 323 -1.16 3.03 18.36
CA ASP A 323 0.30 3.09 18.50
C ASP A 323 0.95 3.72 17.26
N ILE A 324 0.45 3.37 16.08
CA ILE A 324 0.90 3.93 14.80
C ILE A 324 0.63 5.43 14.77
N PHE A 325 -0.60 5.85 15.07
CA PHE A 325 -1.00 7.26 15.12
C PHE A 325 -0.13 8.06 16.10
N LYS A 326 0.02 7.59 17.34
CA LYS A 326 0.84 8.25 18.36
C LYS A 326 2.29 8.43 17.88
N SER A 327 2.84 7.42 17.20
CA SER A 327 4.22 7.46 16.72
C SER A 327 4.41 8.43 15.55
N ILE A 328 3.45 8.48 14.62
CA ILE A 328 3.45 9.43 13.51
C ILE A 328 3.24 10.85 14.05
N LEU A 329 2.27 11.05 14.93
CA LEU A 329 2.03 12.38 15.51
C LEU A 329 3.25 12.91 16.25
N LYS A 330 3.96 12.05 16.98
CA LYS A 330 5.19 12.42 17.69
C LYS A 330 6.28 12.94 16.74
N ILE A 331 6.47 12.32 15.58
CA ILE A 331 7.50 12.78 14.63
C ILE A 331 7.08 14.09 13.95
N ILE A 332 5.79 14.28 13.70
CA ILE A 332 5.23 15.51 13.15
C ILE A 332 5.44 16.67 14.14
N THR A 333 5.00 16.51 15.38
CA THR A 333 5.06 17.58 16.40
C THR A 333 6.49 17.95 16.83
N LEU A 334 7.42 17.00 16.85
CA LEU A 334 8.84 17.30 17.10
C LEU A 334 9.48 18.22 16.03
N ASN A 335 8.94 18.23 14.82
CA ASN A 335 9.41 19.09 13.75
C ASN A 335 8.81 20.51 13.80
N SER A 336 7.59 20.64 14.33
CA SER A 336 6.89 21.94 14.42
C SER A 336 7.43 22.84 15.55
N THR A 337 8.31 22.34 16.42
CA THR A 337 8.90 23.09 17.56
C THR A 337 10.32 23.58 17.30
N ASN A 338 10.88 23.31 16.14
CA ASN A 338 12.19 23.80 15.65
C ASN A 338 12.02 24.75 14.47
#